data_6231bff7cd736d921af5697498c52200
#
_entry.id   6231bff7cd736d921af5697498c52200
#
_cell.length_a   1.000
_cell.length_b   1.000
_cell.length_c   1.000
_cell.angle_alpha   90.00
_cell.angle_beta   90.00
_cell.angle_gamma   90.00
#
_symmetry.space_group_name_H-M   'P 1'
#
loop_
_entity.id
_entity.type
_entity.pdbx_description
1 polymer ?
#
loop_
_entity_poly.entity_id
_entity_poly.type
_entity_poly.pdbx_seq_one_letter_code
_entity_poly.pdbx_strand_id
1 'polypeptide(L)'
;YGINKTDLPEKLFGVYPHVVERRSSMLMRGFDDVFMVPHSRHTSVRREDIERCGKLKILASSEQAGVYAMATEGGRQIFITGHSEYDARTLESEYLRDKNAGLPIHVPENYYPDDDDTKPPMVTWRSHANLLYQNWLNYFVYQTTPYDLSAIRPV
;
A
#
# COMPACT_ATOMS: atom_id res chain seq x y z
N TYR A 1 5.69 -8.72 -16.72
CA TYR A 1 5.87 -9.88 -15.85
C TYR A 1 4.88 -11.00 -16.18
N GLY A 2 3.83 -10.73 -16.96
CA GLY A 2 2.83 -11.72 -17.33
C GLY A 2 1.90 -12.14 -16.17
N ILE A 3 1.80 -11.32 -15.12
CA ILE A 3 0.92 -11.56 -13.97
C ILE A 3 -0.42 -10.89 -14.25
N ASN A 4 -1.49 -11.68 -14.29
CA ASN A 4 -2.83 -11.19 -14.55
C ASN A 4 -3.48 -10.67 -13.26
N LYS A 5 -4.29 -9.62 -13.41
CA LYS A 5 -5.26 -9.24 -12.39
C LYS A 5 -6.44 -10.21 -12.39
N THR A 6 -6.94 -10.52 -11.21
CA THR A 6 -8.15 -11.33 -11.01
C THR A 6 -9.20 -10.48 -10.30
N ASP A 7 -10.45 -10.59 -10.73
CA ASP A 7 -11.55 -9.92 -10.08
C ASP A 7 -11.76 -10.48 -8.67
N LEU A 8 -12.09 -9.60 -7.74
CA LEU A 8 -12.51 -9.96 -6.39
C LEU A 8 -14.03 -10.15 -6.38
N PRO A 9 -14.57 -11.08 -5.59
CA PRO A 9 -16.01 -11.29 -5.47
C PRO A 9 -16.72 -10.05 -4.93
N GLU A 10 -16.04 -9.29 -4.06
CA GLU A 10 -16.52 -8.04 -3.49
C GLU A 10 -15.37 -7.01 -3.51
N LYS A 11 -15.71 -5.72 -3.44
CA LYS A 11 -14.73 -4.64 -3.31
C LYS A 11 -13.94 -4.82 -2.02
N LEU A 12 -12.63 -4.94 -2.11
CA LEU A 12 -11.76 -4.84 -0.94
C LEU A 12 -11.71 -3.37 -0.52
N PHE A 13 -12.37 -3.05 0.60
CA PHE A 13 -12.64 -1.68 0.98
C PHE A 13 -12.49 -1.47 2.48
N GLY A 14 -11.41 -0.84 2.90
CA GLY A 14 -11.11 -0.65 4.32
C GLY A 14 -9.62 -0.47 4.60
N VAL A 15 -9.24 -0.66 5.87
CA VAL A 15 -7.87 -0.56 6.37
C VAL A 15 -7.47 -1.90 6.97
N TYR A 16 -6.50 -2.57 6.37
CA TYR A 16 -6.14 -3.95 6.69
C TYR A 16 -4.76 -4.08 7.31
N PRO A 17 -4.57 -5.02 8.26
CA PRO A 17 -3.25 -5.35 8.80
C PRO A 17 -2.40 -6.08 7.77
N HIS A 18 -1.13 -5.70 7.70
CA HIS A 18 -0.12 -6.32 6.84
C HIS A 18 1.09 -6.72 7.66
N VAL A 19 1.77 -7.78 7.25
CA VAL A 19 3.01 -8.25 7.85
C VAL A 19 4.20 -8.04 6.91
N VAL A 20 5.37 -7.71 7.48
CA VAL A 20 6.61 -7.62 6.73
C VAL A 20 7.17 -9.02 6.52
N GLU A 21 7.27 -9.46 5.26
CA GLU A 21 7.84 -10.76 4.90
C GLU A 21 9.35 -10.71 4.67
N ARG A 22 9.84 -9.56 4.15
CA ARG A 22 11.27 -9.38 3.84
C ARG A 22 11.86 -8.22 4.61
N ARG A 23 12.30 -8.49 5.85
CA ARG A 23 12.91 -7.48 6.73
C ARG A 23 14.25 -6.95 6.23
N SER A 24 14.95 -7.68 5.37
CA SER A 24 16.20 -7.23 4.75
C SER A 24 15.99 -6.17 3.66
N SER A 25 14.76 -5.94 3.22
CA SER A 25 14.46 -4.89 2.24
C SER A 25 14.59 -3.50 2.86
N MET A 26 15.37 -2.62 2.22
CA MET A 26 15.50 -1.23 2.65
C MET A 26 14.16 -0.48 2.60
N LEU A 27 13.22 -0.88 1.75
CA LEU A 27 11.89 -0.30 1.69
C LEU A 27 11.10 -0.55 2.99
N MET A 28 11.31 -1.71 3.61
CA MET A 28 10.62 -2.12 4.85
C MET A 28 11.41 -1.78 6.12
N ARG A 29 12.51 -1.03 6.00
CA ARG A 29 13.35 -0.67 7.14
C ARG A 29 12.57 0.17 8.16
N GLY A 30 12.59 -0.25 9.43
CA GLY A 30 11.92 0.44 10.53
C GLY A 30 10.40 0.18 10.62
N PHE A 31 9.85 -0.64 9.73
CA PHE A 31 8.45 -1.06 9.87
C PHE A 31 8.28 -1.98 11.09
N ASP A 32 7.15 -1.83 11.75
CA ASP A 32 6.70 -2.79 12.75
C ASP A 32 6.38 -4.14 12.11
N ASP A 33 6.24 -5.19 12.92
CA ASP A 33 5.87 -6.52 12.45
C ASP A 33 4.53 -6.54 11.73
N VAL A 34 3.59 -5.73 12.25
CA VAL A 34 2.26 -5.51 11.68
C VAL A 34 2.03 -4.02 11.49
N PHE A 35 1.52 -3.64 10.33
CA PHE A 35 1.19 -2.26 9.99
C PHE A 35 -0.11 -2.20 9.19
N MET A 36 -0.81 -1.08 9.27
CA MET A 36 -2.12 -0.90 8.64
C MET A 36 -1.98 -0.22 7.28
N VAL A 37 -2.79 -0.66 6.30
CA VAL A 37 -2.82 -0.07 4.95
C VAL A 37 -4.25 0.06 4.45
N PRO A 38 -4.64 1.24 3.91
CA PRO A 38 -5.91 1.42 3.23
C PRO A 38 -5.95 0.68 1.87
N HIS A 39 -7.11 0.12 1.56
CA HIS A 39 -7.41 -0.49 0.26
C HIS A 39 -8.78 -0.06 -0.25
N SER A 40 -8.87 0.13 -1.57
CA SER A 40 -10.11 0.37 -2.30
C SER A 40 -9.96 -0.18 -3.72
N ARG A 41 -10.28 -1.44 -3.94
CA ARG A 41 -10.07 -2.10 -5.23
C ARG A 41 -11.01 -3.27 -5.48
N HIS A 42 -11.30 -3.51 -6.76
CA HIS A 42 -12.11 -4.63 -7.26
C HIS A 42 -11.28 -5.79 -7.82
N THR A 43 -9.96 -5.61 -7.90
CA THR A 43 -9.06 -6.63 -8.48
C THR A 43 -7.87 -6.90 -7.57
N SER A 44 -7.28 -8.07 -7.71
CA SER A 44 -6.05 -8.45 -7.01
C SER A 44 -5.07 -9.17 -7.95
N VAL A 45 -3.85 -9.39 -7.47
CA VAL A 45 -2.87 -10.29 -8.08
C VAL A 45 -2.65 -11.47 -7.15
N ARG A 46 -2.54 -12.67 -7.71
CA ARG A 46 -2.34 -13.88 -6.90
C ARG A 46 -0.88 -13.98 -6.47
N ARG A 47 -0.67 -14.37 -5.21
CA ARG A 47 0.66 -14.64 -4.65
C ARG A 47 1.42 -15.66 -5.49
N GLU A 48 0.76 -16.76 -5.85
CA GLU A 48 1.37 -17.87 -6.58
C GLU A 48 1.87 -17.45 -7.96
N ASP A 49 1.20 -16.50 -8.61
CA ASP A 49 1.61 -15.97 -9.91
C ASP A 49 2.85 -15.07 -9.79
N ILE A 50 2.94 -14.29 -8.70
CA ILE A 50 4.12 -13.49 -8.37
C ILE A 50 5.32 -14.39 -8.10
N GLU A 51 5.15 -15.42 -7.28
CA GLU A 51 6.19 -16.37 -6.92
C GLU A 51 6.66 -17.18 -8.13
N ARG A 52 5.73 -17.65 -8.95
CA ARG A 52 6.02 -18.37 -10.21
C ARG A 52 6.80 -17.53 -11.21
N CYS A 53 6.54 -16.22 -11.26
CA CYS A 53 7.28 -15.28 -12.11
C CYS A 53 8.78 -15.26 -11.78
N GLY A 54 9.17 -15.47 -10.53
CA GLY A 54 10.55 -15.55 -10.06
C GLY A 54 11.35 -14.24 -10.12
N LYS A 55 10.81 -13.20 -10.77
CA LYS A 55 11.47 -11.90 -10.96
C LYS A 55 11.11 -10.86 -9.89
N LEU A 56 10.08 -11.12 -9.13
CA LEU A 56 9.59 -10.26 -8.05
C LEU A 56 9.74 -10.94 -6.71
N LYS A 57 10.10 -10.15 -5.71
CA LYS A 57 10.17 -10.58 -4.31
C LYS A 57 9.03 -9.90 -3.56
N ILE A 58 8.21 -10.68 -2.86
CA ILE A 58 7.18 -10.15 -1.98
C ILE A 58 7.87 -9.56 -0.74
N LEU A 59 7.50 -8.35 -0.39
CA LEU A 59 8.08 -7.59 0.73
C LEU A 59 7.14 -7.55 1.93
N ALA A 60 5.85 -7.44 1.66
CA ALA A 60 4.80 -7.41 2.68
C ALA A 60 3.46 -7.88 2.10
N SER A 61 2.65 -8.49 2.94
CA SER A 61 1.32 -8.96 2.57
C SER A 61 0.35 -8.95 3.75
N SER A 62 -0.93 -9.18 3.44
CA SER A 62 -2.03 -9.35 4.37
C SER A 62 -2.72 -10.68 4.11
N GLU A 63 -3.20 -11.34 5.13
CA GLU A 63 -4.06 -12.51 4.99
C GLU A 63 -5.39 -12.13 4.30
N GLN A 64 -5.94 -10.96 4.66
CA GLN A 64 -7.22 -10.45 4.12
C GLN A 64 -7.05 -9.72 2.78
N ALA A 65 -6.02 -8.86 2.66
CA ALA A 65 -5.85 -8.00 1.51
C ALA A 65 -4.82 -8.53 0.48
N GLY A 66 -4.20 -9.69 0.70
CA GLY A 66 -3.23 -10.28 -0.22
C GLY A 66 -1.89 -9.54 -0.25
N VAL A 67 -1.16 -9.66 -1.37
CA VAL A 67 0.18 -9.06 -1.50
C VAL A 67 0.06 -7.54 -1.59
N TYR A 68 0.78 -6.85 -0.70
CA TYR A 68 0.82 -5.39 -0.63
C TYR A 68 1.99 -4.78 -1.39
N ALA A 69 3.19 -5.24 -1.09
CA ALA A 69 4.41 -4.67 -1.65
C ALA A 69 5.29 -5.77 -2.26
N MET A 70 5.78 -5.53 -3.46
CA MET A 70 6.74 -6.40 -4.14
C MET A 70 7.74 -5.56 -4.93
N ALA A 71 8.94 -6.10 -5.14
CA ALA A 71 9.99 -5.42 -5.89
C ALA A 71 10.85 -6.41 -6.69
N THR A 72 11.53 -5.90 -7.72
CA THR A 72 12.61 -6.64 -8.38
C THR A 72 13.82 -6.78 -7.46
N GLU A 73 14.67 -7.76 -7.72
CA GLU A 73 16.00 -7.80 -7.09
C GLU A 73 16.71 -6.47 -7.36
N GLY A 74 17.33 -5.87 -6.35
CA GLY A 74 17.92 -4.53 -6.44
C GLY A 74 16.92 -3.35 -6.39
N GLY A 75 15.61 -3.59 -6.33
CA GLY A 75 14.61 -2.57 -6.03
C GLY A 75 14.37 -1.51 -7.12
N ARG A 76 14.81 -1.73 -8.37
CA ARG A 76 14.60 -0.77 -9.46
C ARG A 76 13.13 -0.59 -9.84
N GLN A 77 12.33 -1.63 -9.64
CA GLN A 77 10.87 -1.57 -9.82
C GLN A 77 10.21 -2.02 -8.54
N ILE A 78 9.31 -1.20 -8.04
CA ILE A 78 8.56 -1.41 -6.80
C ILE A 78 7.07 -1.30 -7.17
N PHE A 79 6.28 -2.25 -6.69
CA PHE A 79 4.84 -2.30 -6.92
C PHE A 79 4.14 -2.33 -5.57
N ILE A 80 3.20 -1.40 -5.40
CA ILE A 80 2.38 -1.27 -4.20
C ILE A 80 0.91 -1.41 -4.62
N THR A 81 0.16 -2.23 -3.93
CA THR A 81 -1.26 -2.51 -4.25
C THR A 81 -2.25 -1.82 -3.32
N GLY A 82 -1.78 -1.27 -2.20
CA GLY A 82 -2.59 -0.50 -1.26
C GLY A 82 -2.33 1.00 -1.40
N HIS A 83 -3.09 1.79 -0.68
CA HIS A 83 -3.14 3.25 -0.78
C HIS A 83 -2.53 3.94 0.44
N SER A 84 -1.20 3.85 0.58
CA SER A 84 -0.50 4.54 1.68
C SER A 84 -0.61 6.08 1.59
N GLU A 85 -0.92 6.62 0.40
CA GLU A 85 -1.10 8.04 0.15
C GLU A 85 -2.46 8.61 0.61
N TYR A 86 -3.40 7.78 1.01
CA TYR A 86 -4.75 8.24 1.35
C TYR A 86 -4.76 9.19 2.55
N ASP A 87 -5.47 10.30 2.37
CA ASP A 87 -5.84 11.20 3.45
C ASP A 87 -6.86 10.56 4.41
N ALA A 88 -6.99 11.16 5.59
CA ALA A 88 -7.85 10.66 6.66
C ALA A 88 -9.29 10.38 6.20
N ARG A 89 -9.82 11.16 5.24
CA ARG A 89 -11.21 11.10 4.79
C ARG A 89 -11.40 10.55 3.36
N THR A 90 -10.38 10.00 2.75
CA THR A 90 -10.49 9.49 1.36
C THR A 90 -11.46 8.32 1.27
N LEU A 91 -11.34 7.31 2.14
CA LEU A 91 -12.28 6.17 2.17
C LEU A 91 -13.72 6.61 2.52
N GLU A 92 -13.89 7.56 3.43
CA GLU A 92 -15.20 8.15 3.76
C GLU A 92 -15.84 8.80 2.52
N SER A 93 -15.05 9.59 1.78
CA SER A 93 -15.54 10.26 0.57
C SER A 93 -15.96 9.26 -0.51
N GLU A 94 -15.20 8.18 -0.70
CA GLU A 94 -15.56 7.08 -1.61
C GLU A 94 -16.82 6.35 -1.13
N TYR A 95 -16.90 6.03 0.15
CA TYR A 95 -18.06 5.37 0.75
C TYR A 95 -19.34 6.19 0.56
N LEU A 96 -19.32 7.46 0.94
CA LEU A 96 -20.46 8.34 0.82
C LEU A 96 -20.88 8.58 -0.63
N ARG A 97 -19.92 8.71 -1.54
CA ARG A 97 -20.19 8.82 -2.98
C ARG A 97 -20.97 7.60 -3.48
N ASP A 98 -20.46 6.39 -3.19
CA ASP A 98 -21.03 5.15 -3.69
C ASP A 98 -22.40 4.84 -3.02
N LYS A 99 -22.52 5.09 -1.70
CA LYS A 99 -23.76 5.01 -0.92
C LYS A 99 -24.84 5.95 -1.48
N ASN A 100 -24.50 7.21 -1.76
CA ASN A 100 -25.43 8.19 -2.31
C ASN A 100 -25.84 7.87 -3.76
N ALA A 101 -25.00 7.18 -4.52
CA ALA A 101 -25.29 6.69 -5.86
C ALA A 101 -26.14 5.41 -5.85
N GLY A 102 -26.48 4.85 -4.69
CA GLY A 102 -27.23 3.60 -4.55
C GLY A 102 -26.46 2.36 -5.00
N LEU A 103 -25.13 2.43 -5.02
CA LEU A 103 -24.27 1.30 -5.36
C LEU A 103 -24.12 0.35 -4.16
N PRO A 104 -23.95 -0.96 -4.39
CA PRO A 104 -23.69 -1.92 -3.33
C PRO A 104 -22.30 -1.67 -2.73
N ILE A 105 -22.26 -0.98 -1.60
CA ILE A 105 -21.03 -0.67 -0.86
C ILE A 105 -21.24 -0.95 0.62
N HIS A 106 -20.28 -1.63 1.24
CA HIS A 106 -20.26 -1.80 2.70
C HIS A 106 -19.47 -0.69 3.37
N VAL A 107 -19.65 -0.52 4.68
CA VAL A 107 -18.80 0.35 5.51
C VAL A 107 -17.35 -0.09 5.37
N PRO A 108 -16.40 0.85 5.16
CA PRO A 108 -14.99 0.45 5.03
C PRO A 108 -14.48 -0.19 6.30
N GLU A 109 -13.98 -1.44 6.19
CA GLU A 109 -13.55 -2.26 7.32
C GLU A 109 -12.39 -1.62 8.09
N ASN A 110 -12.43 -1.69 9.43
CA ASN A 110 -11.40 -1.17 10.36
C ASN A 110 -11.07 0.32 10.16
N TYR A 111 -11.94 1.07 9.53
CA TYR A 111 -11.74 2.48 9.24
C TYR A 111 -12.43 3.40 10.27
N TYR A 112 -13.64 3.06 10.65
CA TYR A 112 -14.33 3.71 11.76
C TYR A 112 -14.14 2.91 13.04
N PRO A 113 -14.16 3.56 14.23
CA PRO A 113 -14.21 2.83 15.50
C PRO A 113 -15.43 1.89 15.52
N ASP A 114 -15.20 0.59 15.78
CA ASP A 114 -16.23 -0.45 15.80
C ASP A 114 -17.03 -0.59 14.50
N ASP A 115 -16.44 -0.17 13.35
CA ASP A 115 -17.06 -0.08 12.02
C ASP A 115 -18.37 0.74 11.99
N ASP A 116 -18.51 1.69 12.92
CA ASP A 116 -19.66 2.58 13.08
C ASP A 116 -19.44 3.87 12.26
N ASP A 117 -20.14 4.01 11.11
CA ASP A 117 -20.01 5.15 10.19
C ASP A 117 -20.61 6.46 10.72
N THR A 118 -21.16 6.46 11.93
CA THR A 118 -21.59 7.67 12.66
C THR A 118 -20.45 8.32 13.45
N LYS A 119 -19.33 7.59 13.65
CA LYS A 119 -18.13 8.07 14.34
C LYS A 119 -17.12 8.66 13.36
N PRO A 120 -16.22 9.53 13.81
CA PRO A 120 -15.13 10.01 12.97
C PRO A 120 -14.15 8.88 12.63
N PRO A 121 -13.56 8.88 11.41
CA PRO A 121 -12.61 7.85 11.01
C PRO A 121 -11.33 7.87 11.86
N MET A 122 -10.73 6.69 12.03
CA MET A 122 -9.51 6.48 12.80
C MET A 122 -8.32 6.22 11.85
N VAL A 123 -7.34 7.13 11.84
CA VAL A 123 -6.16 7.00 10.99
C VAL A 123 -5.09 6.14 11.69
N THR A 124 -4.84 4.95 11.15
CA THR A 124 -3.90 3.98 11.71
C THR A 124 -2.71 3.66 10.79
N TRP A 125 -2.62 4.28 9.61
CA TRP A 125 -1.61 3.97 8.57
C TRP A 125 -0.57 5.06 8.34
N ARG A 126 -0.78 6.29 8.79
CA ARG A 126 0.03 7.46 8.41
C ARG A 126 1.52 7.32 8.73
N SER A 127 1.86 6.76 9.88
CA SER A 127 3.27 6.63 10.29
C SER A 127 4.04 5.72 9.35
N HIS A 128 3.48 4.55 9.03
CA HIS A 128 4.09 3.59 8.10
C HIS A 128 4.04 4.07 6.64
N ALA A 129 3.00 4.82 6.26
CA ALA A 129 2.94 5.49 4.97
C ALA A 129 4.10 6.48 4.78
N ASN A 130 4.32 7.36 5.76
CA ASN A 130 5.44 8.29 5.73
C ASN A 130 6.78 7.55 5.67
N LEU A 131 6.94 6.49 6.47
CA LEU A 131 8.15 5.67 6.47
C LEU A 131 8.41 4.99 5.13
N LEU A 132 7.36 4.48 4.47
CA LEU A 132 7.45 3.90 3.12
C LEU A 132 8.06 4.89 2.13
N TYR A 133 7.50 6.10 2.05
CA TYR A 133 7.97 7.14 1.13
C TYR A 133 9.35 7.65 1.50
N GLN A 134 9.67 7.81 2.78
CA GLN A 134 11.00 8.19 3.23
C GLN A 134 12.04 7.13 2.85
N ASN A 135 11.76 5.84 3.07
CA ASN A 135 12.64 4.75 2.68
C ASN A 135 12.83 4.71 1.16
N TRP A 136 11.74 4.87 0.39
CA TRP A 136 11.83 4.92 -1.06
C TRP A 136 12.71 6.07 -1.55
N LEU A 137 12.48 7.29 -1.06
CA LEU A 137 13.28 8.46 -1.42
C LEU A 137 14.75 8.27 -1.04
N ASN A 138 15.03 7.87 0.20
CA ASN A 138 16.39 7.80 0.73
C ASN A 138 17.21 6.67 0.12
N TYR A 139 16.62 5.49 -0.10
CA TYR A 139 17.38 4.30 -0.49
C TYR A 139 17.25 3.93 -1.96
N PHE A 140 16.24 4.41 -2.67
CA PHE A 140 16.00 4.05 -4.06
C PHE A 140 16.07 5.24 -5.01
N VAL A 141 15.74 6.45 -4.56
CA VAL A 141 15.81 7.66 -5.40
C VAL A 141 17.15 8.36 -5.21
N TYR A 142 17.43 8.85 -4.01
CA TYR A 142 18.65 9.65 -3.76
C TYR A 142 19.95 8.85 -3.94
N GLN A 143 19.97 7.57 -3.58
CA GLN A 143 21.18 6.73 -3.73
C GLN A 143 21.47 6.34 -5.19
N THR A 144 20.49 6.40 -6.08
CA THR A 144 20.63 5.97 -7.47
C THR A 144 20.58 7.12 -8.48
N THR A 145 20.20 8.32 -8.05
CA THR A 145 20.15 9.50 -8.91
C THR A 145 21.53 10.17 -8.95
N PRO A 146 22.14 10.32 -10.14
CA PRO A 146 23.39 11.06 -10.27
C PRO A 146 23.22 12.49 -9.77
N TYR A 147 24.12 12.92 -8.88
CA TYR A 147 24.09 14.25 -8.33
C TYR A 147 25.48 14.89 -8.38
N ASP A 148 25.59 16.02 -9.06
CA ASP A 148 26.82 16.79 -9.16
C ASP A 148 26.69 18.07 -8.33
N LEU A 149 27.38 18.08 -7.17
CA LEU A 149 27.43 19.24 -6.26
C LEU A 149 28.01 20.48 -6.93
N SER A 150 28.93 20.32 -7.89
CA SER A 150 29.56 21.42 -8.59
C SER A 150 28.61 22.13 -9.58
N ALA A 151 27.53 21.47 -9.96
CA ALA A 151 26.49 22.04 -10.84
C ALA A 151 25.50 22.95 -10.11
N ILE A 152 25.55 23.02 -8.76
CA ILE A 152 24.69 23.92 -7.99
C ILE A 152 25.21 25.35 -8.16
N ARG A 153 24.39 26.21 -8.73
CA ARG A 153 24.66 27.65 -8.80
C ARG A 153 24.29 28.28 -7.46
N PRO A 154 25.19 29.06 -6.82
CA PRO A 154 24.78 29.87 -5.66
C PRO A 154 23.65 30.81 -6.07
N VAL A 155 22.64 30.94 -5.20
CA VAL A 155 21.53 31.89 -5.34
C VAL A 155 22.01 33.28 -5.01
#